data_70006067a32812915a8b644d015d655c
#
_entry.id   70006067a32812915a8b644d015d655c
#
_cell.length_a   1.000
_cell.length_b   1.000
_cell.length_c   1.000
_cell.angle_alpha   90.00
_cell.angle_beta   90.00
_cell.angle_gamma   90.00
#
_symmetry.space_group_name_H-M   'P 1'
#
loop_
_entity.id
_entity.type
_entity.pdbx_description
1 polymer ?
#
loop_
_entity_poly.entity_id
_entity_poly.type
_entity_poly.pdbx_seq_one_letter_code
_entity_poly.pdbx_strand_id
1 'polypeptide(L)'
;IEDIIVPLKVSYQFSPSVKCPSVKDADMTSSDRDLCREHLYRTVEAYQPKLIFVCGNMAMKMLTKKSGISNKRGSLFKYEDFNVVPIYHPYSVIAEPKNRFLFEKDIKNSVDKYVFGNTKKSDFKYEMLLDLVSVVEVCKELSETDLPLACDIETTGLNFLTDTIMTIAFSTSKGNWVIPIFHKDSPFSKEEADSILRGCVKEVLENPSNRKILQNCKFDIKFLLKYDVHPVNVWDTKIMAHMYNEILPKSLMDLVKLFFPEELDNF
;
A
#
# COMPACT_ATOMS: atom_id res chain seq x y z
N ILE A 1 -19.80 -2.95 -15.28
CA ILE A 1 -19.72 -1.81 -14.34
C ILE A 1 -21.03 -1.67 -13.57
N GLU A 2 -22.16 -1.71 -14.26
CA GLU A 2 -23.49 -1.59 -13.61
C GLU A 2 -23.69 -2.62 -12.50
N ASP A 3 -23.32 -3.86 -12.71
CA ASP A 3 -23.35 -4.94 -11.69
C ASP A 3 -22.60 -4.59 -10.40
N ILE A 4 -21.68 -3.63 -10.45
CA ILE A 4 -20.88 -3.18 -9.31
C ILE A 4 -21.45 -1.90 -8.71
N ILE A 5 -21.84 -0.94 -9.56
CA ILE A 5 -22.26 0.40 -9.13
C ILE A 5 -23.69 0.43 -8.62
N VAL A 6 -24.61 -0.27 -9.29
CA VAL A 6 -26.04 -0.30 -8.89
C VAL A 6 -26.24 -0.74 -7.44
N PRO A 7 -25.58 -1.81 -6.94
CA PRO A 7 -25.68 -2.20 -5.53
C PRO A 7 -25.18 -1.15 -4.55
N LEU A 8 -24.31 -0.22 -4.99
CA LEU A 8 -23.80 0.86 -4.14
C LEU A 8 -24.78 2.02 -3.96
N LYS A 9 -25.93 2.00 -4.66
CA LYS A 9 -27.01 3.02 -4.58
C LYS A 9 -26.50 4.46 -4.81
N VAL A 10 -25.56 4.64 -5.72
CA VAL A 10 -25.08 5.95 -6.18
C VAL A 10 -25.59 6.26 -7.56
N SER A 11 -25.89 7.55 -7.84
CA SER A 11 -26.19 7.98 -9.20
C SER A 11 -24.90 8.05 -10.00
N TYR A 12 -24.94 7.64 -11.27
CA TYR A 12 -23.76 7.63 -12.12
C TYR A 12 -24.10 7.98 -13.58
N GLN A 13 -23.10 8.43 -14.32
CA GLN A 13 -23.19 8.64 -15.75
C GLN A 13 -21.91 8.19 -16.43
N PHE A 14 -22.06 7.61 -17.62
CA PHE A 14 -20.95 7.32 -18.53
C PHE A 14 -20.77 8.47 -19.52
N SER A 15 -19.50 8.84 -19.76
CA SER A 15 -19.12 9.78 -20.79
C SER A 15 -17.87 9.26 -21.51
N PRO A 16 -17.84 9.24 -22.85
CA PRO A 16 -16.62 8.93 -23.57
C PRO A 16 -15.58 10.03 -23.32
N SER A 17 -14.33 9.63 -23.08
CA SER A 17 -13.21 10.56 -22.89
C SER A 17 -12.85 11.28 -24.21
N VAL A 18 -13.17 10.66 -25.34
CA VAL A 18 -13.03 11.21 -26.69
C VAL A 18 -14.41 11.21 -27.33
N LYS A 19 -14.85 12.35 -27.80
CA LYS A 19 -16.21 12.52 -28.35
C LYS A 19 -16.26 12.41 -29.87
N CYS A 20 -15.10 12.40 -30.57
CA CYS A 20 -15.03 12.21 -32.00
C CYS A 20 -15.13 10.71 -32.36
N PRO A 21 -15.95 10.33 -33.37
CA PRO A 21 -16.03 8.95 -33.80
C PRO A 21 -14.74 8.50 -34.46
N SER A 22 -14.37 7.27 -34.28
CA SER A 22 -13.42 6.46 -35.02
C SER A 22 -11.97 6.94 -35.17
N VAL A 23 -11.28 7.13 -34.11
CA VAL A 23 -9.81 7.18 -34.19
C VAL A 23 -9.25 6.07 -33.34
N LYS A 24 -8.35 5.25 -33.90
CA LYS A 24 -7.53 4.38 -33.05
C LYS A 24 -6.73 5.28 -32.11
N ASP A 25 -6.55 4.85 -30.89
CA ASP A 25 -5.77 5.60 -29.87
C ASP A 25 -4.41 6.09 -30.40
N ALA A 26 -3.81 5.32 -31.34
CA ALA A 26 -2.53 5.64 -31.97
C ALA A 26 -2.59 6.85 -32.92
N ASP A 27 -3.75 7.17 -33.45
CA ASP A 27 -3.91 8.20 -34.48
C ASP A 27 -4.26 9.58 -33.87
N MET A 28 -4.52 9.65 -32.58
CA MET A 28 -4.83 10.90 -31.88
C MET A 28 -3.59 11.73 -31.59
N THR A 29 -3.56 12.94 -32.13
CA THR A 29 -2.53 13.94 -31.80
C THR A 29 -2.75 14.53 -30.39
N SER A 30 -1.74 15.27 -29.89
CA SER A 30 -1.91 16.04 -28.65
C SER A 30 -2.98 17.12 -28.77
N SER A 31 -3.07 17.76 -29.95
CA SER A 31 -4.07 18.79 -30.25
C SER A 31 -5.50 18.25 -30.22
N ASP A 32 -5.73 17.07 -30.80
CA ASP A 32 -7.05 16.42 -30.77
C ASP A 32 -7.49 16.11 -29.32
N ARG A 33 -6.54 15.67 -28.51
CA ARG A 33 -6.79 15.41 -27.07
C ARG A 33 -7.14 16.69 -26.31
N ASP A 34 -6.47 17.79 -26.59
CA ASP A 34 -6.71 19.06 -25.92
C ASP A 34 -8.09 19.63 -26.28
N LEU A 35 -8.50 19.52 -27.55
CA LEU A 35 -9.86 19.90 -27.99
C LEU A 35 -10.94 19.04 -27.31
N CYS A 36 -10.75 17.72 -27.26
CA CYS A 36 -11.68 16.82 -26.58
C CYS A 36 -11.74 17.06 -25.08
N ARG A 37 -10.62 17.48 -24.46
CA ARG A 37 -10.56 17.78 -23.01
C ARG A 37 -11.49 18.93 -22.63
N GLU A 38 -11.59 19.96 -23.43
CA GLU A 38 -12.49 21.08 -23.15
C GLU A 38 -13.96 20.63 -23.13
N HIS A 39 -14.35 19.78 -24.09
CA HIS A 39 -15.70 19.21 -24.09
C HIS A 39 -15.96 18.28 -22.90
N LEU A 40 -14.94 17.51 -22.49
CA LEU A 40 -15.04 16.66 -21.31
C LEU A 40 -15.17 17.50 -20.03
N TYR A 41 -14.39 18.58 -19.92
CA TYR A 41 -14.48 19.52 -18.79
C TYR A 41 -15.87 20.10 -18.63
N ARG A 42 -16.46 20.64 -19.72
CA ARG A 42 -17.84 21.16 -19.71
C ARG A 42 -18.87 20.12 -19.27
N THR A 43 -18.65 18.85 -19.63
CA THR A 43 -19.53 17.76 -19.20
C THR A 43 -19.37 17.52 -17.69
N VAL A 44 -18.13 17.46 -17.19
CA VAL A 44 -17.84 17.28 -15.78
C VAL A 44 -18.38 18.44 -14.93
N GLU A 45 -18.18 19.69 -15.40
CA GLU A 45 -18.66 20.89 -14.75
C GLU A 45 -20.20 20.94 -14.67
N ALA A 46 -20.89 20.54 -15.73
CA ALA A 46 -22.35 20.48 -15.72
C ALA A 46 -22.92 19.42 -14.75
N TYR A 47 -22.18 18.33 -14.54
CA TYR A 47 -22.61 17.23 -13.66
C TYR A 47 -22.21 17.41 -12.20
N GLN A 48 -21.14 18.17 -11.92
CA GLN A 48 -20.58 18.35 -10.57
C GLN A 48 -20.39 17.02 -9.81
N PRO A 49 -19.69 16.02 -10.38
CA PRO A 49 -19.56 14.72 -9.75
C PRO A 49 -18.66 14.79 -8.51
N LYS A 50 -19.00 14.06 -7.44
CA LYS A 50 -18.12 13.88 -6.28
C LYS A 50 -16.85 13.09 -6.62
N LEU A 51 -16.96 12.19 -7.60
CA LEU A 51 -15.89 11.28 -8.00
C LEU A 51 -15.98 10.96 -9.51
N ILE A 52 -14.85 10.96 -10.19
CA ILE A 52 -14.72 10.57 -11.59
C ILE A 52 -13.86 9.31 -11.69
N PHE A 53 -14.41 8.25 -12.26
CA PHE A 53 -13.61 7.10 -12.66
C PHE A 53 -13.09 7.26 -14.09
N VAL A 54 -11.76 7.17 -14.25
CA VAL A 54 -11.13 7.15 -15.59
C VAL A 54 -10.75 5.73 -15.97
N CYS A 55 -11.48 5.18 -16.94
CA CYS A 55 -11.39 3.79 -17.36
C CYS A 55 -10.27 3.60 -18.39
N GLY A 56 -9.13 3.08 -17.96
CA GLY A 56 -7.99 2.76 -18.82
C GLY A 56 -7.03 3.92 -19.08
N ASN A 57 -5.93 3.63 -19.79
CA ASN A 57 -4.84 4.58 -20.01
C ASN A 57 -5.25 5.83 -20.81
N MET A 58 -6.14 5.69 -21.80
CA MET A 58 -6.57 6.84 -22.62
C MET A 58 -7.33 7.85 -21.77
N ALA A 59 -8.38 7.40 -21.06
CA ALA A 59 -9.16 8.27 -20.20
C ALA A 59 -8.29 8.90 -19.09
N MET A 60 -7.33 8.13 -18.54
CA MET A 60 -6.40 8.64 -17.54
C MET A 60 -5.49 9.74 -18.12
N LYS A 61 -4.91 9.55 -19.33
CA LYS A 61 -4.10 10.59 -20.00
C LYS A 61 -4.91 11.86 -20.30
N MET A 62 -6.18 11.71 -20.69
CA MET A 62 -7.06 12.85 -21.00
C MET A 62 -7.24 13.77 -19.79
N LEU A 63 -7.49 13.24 -18.61
CA LEU A 63 -7.76 14.04 -17.41
C LEU A 63 -6.53 14.32 -16.56
N THR A 64 -5.62 13.36 -16.38
CA THR A 64 -4.51 13.49 -15.43
C THR A 64 -3.16 13.78 -16.10
N LYS A 65 -3.07 13.74 -17.42
CA LYS A 65 -1.83 13.80 -18.22
C LYS A 65 -0.82 12.69 -17.86
N LYS A 66 -1.25 11.66 -17.12
CA LYS A 66 -0.41 10.53 -16.66
C LYS A 66 -0.78 9.25 -17.41
N SER A 67 0.08 8.26 -17.32
CA SER A 67 -0.13 6.91 -17.89
C SER A 67 0.37 5.84 -16.92
N GLY A 68 0.15 4.56 -17.23
CA GLY A 68 0.55 3.44 -16.36
C GLY A 68 -0.57 3.05 -15.42
N ILE A 69 -1.72 2.65 -15.98
CA ILE A 69 -2.94 2.32 -15.23
C ILE A 69 -2.70 1.26 -14.15
N SER A 70 -1.87 0.25 -14.43
CA SER A 70 -1.62 -0.86 -13.52
C SER A 70 -1.03 -0.41 -12.17
N ASN A 71 -0.19 0.64 -12.19
CA ASN A 71 0.46 1.16 -10.99
C ASN A 71 -0.30 2.32 -10.33
N LYS A 72 -1.30 2.88 -11.04
CA LYS A 72 -2.01 4.08 -10.60
C LYS A 72 -3.49 3.85 -10.33
N ARG A 73 -4.03 2.67 -10.65
CA ARG A 73 -5.40 2.31 -10.36
C ARG A 73 -5.70 2.44 -8.86
N GLY A 74 -6.91 2.83 -8.52
CA GLY A 74 -7.34 3.01 -7.13
C GLY A 74 -6.73 4.22 -6.40
N SER A 75 -5.74 4.92 -6.99
CA SER A 75 -5.14 6.12 -6.38
C SER A 75 -5.93 7.37 -6.71
N LEU A 76 -5.97 8.33 -5.78
CA LEU A 76 -6.64 9.61 -6.00
C LEU A 76 -5.76 10.57 -6.81
N PHE A 77 -6.35 11.19 -7.81
CA PHE A 77 -5.81 12.31 -8.55
C PHE A 77 -6.79 13.48 -8.52
N LYS A 78 -6.31 14.66 -8.87
CA LYS A 78 -7.16 15.83 -9.10
C LYS A 78 -7.21 16.18 -10.59
N TYR A 79 -8.39 16.57 -11.05
CA TYR A 79 -8.62 17.24 -12.30
C TYR A 79 -9.42 18.50 -11.99
N GLU A 80 -8.77 19.64 -12.08
CA GLU A 80 -9.27 20.89 -11.50
C GLU A 80 -9.70 20.62 -10.03
N ASP A 81 -10.94 20.91 -9.66
CA ASP A 81 -11.47 20.67 -8.31
C ASP A 81 -12.05 19.26 -8.09
N PHE A 82 -12.06 18.43 -9.13
CA PHE A 82 -12.70 17.12 -9.09
C PHE A 82 -11.76 16.00 -8.67
N ASN A 83 -12.29 15.06 -7.88
CA ASN A 83 -11.62 13.84 -7.53
C ASN A 83 -11.65 12.85 -8.70
N VAL A 84 -10.49 12.30 -9.07
CA VAL A 84 -10.35 11.36 -10.19
C VAL A 84 -9.63 10.10 -9.72
N VAL A 85 -10.22 8.94 -9.99
CA VAL A 85 -9.60 7.64 -9.68
C VAL A 85 -9.47 6.82 -10.96
N PRO A 86 -8.24 6.45 -11.36
CA PRO A 86 -8.01 5.54 -12.46
C PRO A 86 -8.43 4.11 -12.09
N ILE A 87 -9.11 3.45 -13.03
CA ILE A 87 -9.49 2.04 -12.93
C ILE A 87 -9.20 1.33 -14.25
N TYR A 88 -9.11 0.01 -14.23
CA TYR A 88 -8.99 -0.76 -15.46
C TYR A 88 -10.15 -0.44 -16.41
N HIS A 89 -9.88 -0.52 -17.72
CA HIS A 89 -10.95 -0.42 -18.70
C HIS A 89 -11.83 -1.67 -18.63
N PRO A 90 -13.17 -1.57 -18.68
CA PRO A 90 -14.06 -2.74 -18.62
C PRO A 90 -13.72 -3.83 -19.65
N TYR A 91 -13.32 -3.43 -20.84
CA TYR A 91 -12.88 -4.39 -21.87
C TYR A 91 -11.66 -5.20 -21.44
N SER A 92 -10.68 -4.58 -20.78
CA SER A 92 -9.50 -5.32 -20.29
C SER A 92 -9.86 -6.30 -19.15
N VAL A 93 -10.93 -6.03 -18.42
CA VAL A 93 -11.47 -6.96 -17.41
C VAL A 93 -12.17 -8.15 -18.04
N ILE A 94 -12.86 -7.92 -19.17
CA ILE A 94 -13.49 -9.00 -19.95
C ILE A 94 -12.42 -9.86 -20.61
N ALA A 95 -11.39 -9.24 -21.20
CA ALA A 95 -10.28 -9.94 -21.85
C ALA A 95 -9.41 -10.71 -20.84
N GLU A 96 -9.23 -10.18 -19.64
CA GLU A 96 -8.48 -10.80 -18.56
C GLU A 96 -9.32 -10.86 -17.27
N PRO A 97 -10.16 -11.90 -17.10
CA PRO A 97 -11.07 -12.01 -15.95
C PRO A 97 -10.39 -11.95 -14.57
N LYS A 98 -9.10 -12.28 -14.51
CA LYS A 98 -8.29 -12.14 -13.28
C LYS A 98 -8.27 -10.71 -12.73
N ASN A 99 -8.42 -9.69 -13.59
CA ASN A 99 -8.42 -8.29 -13.19
C ASN A 99 -9.76 -7.84 -12.56
N ARG A 100 -10.81 -8.68 -12.62
CA ARG A 100 -12.14 -8.34 -12.13
C ARG A 100 -12.15 -8.01 -10.63
N PHE A 101 -11.48 -8.82 -9.83
CA PHE A 101 -11.39 -8.59 -8.38
C PHE A 101 -10.81 -7.21 -8.05
N LEU A 102 -9.71 -6.84 -8.71
CA LEU A 102 -9.06 -5.55 -8.51
C LEU A 102 -9.95 -4.38 -8.96
N PHE A 103 -10.59 -4.54 -10.12
CA PHE A 103 -11.51 -3.54 -10.67
C PHE A 103 -12.71 -3.28 -9.74
N GLU A 104 -13.34 -4.34 -9.20
CA GLU A 104 -14.44 -4.24 -8.25
C GLU A 104 -14.01 -3.56 -6.95
N LYS A 105 -12.85 -3.94 -6.42
CA LYS A 105 -12.31 -3.34 -5.19
C LYS A 105 -12.00 -1.85 -5.37
N ASP A 106 -11.34 -1.47 -6.46
CA ASP A 106 -11.03 -0.06 -6.74
C ASP A 106 -12.29 0.80 -6.75
N ILE A 107 -13.37 0.32 -7.40
CA ILE A 107 -14.64 1.05 -7.44
C ILE A 107 -15.27 1.14 -6.05
N LYS A 108 -15.43 0.02 -5.35
CA LYS A 108 -16.07 -0.03 -4.03
C LYS A 108 -15.34 0.84 -3.02
N ASN A 109 -14.02 0.66 -2.91
CA ASN A 109 -13.19 1.44 -1.98
C ASN A 109 -13.24 2.94 -2.28
N SER A 110 -13.20 3.31 -3.57
CA SER A 110 -13.22 4.73 -3.94
C SER A 110 -14.58 5.38 -3.71
N VAL A 111 -15.68 4.67 -3.96
CA VAL A 111 -17.02 5.17 -3.65
C VAL A 111 -17.20 5.33 -2.14
N ASP A 112 -16.78 4.33 -1.38
CA ASP A 112 -16.88 4.36 0.08
C ASP A 112 -16.11 5.56 0.67
N LYS A 113 -14.86 5.73 0.25
CA LYS A 113 -13.99 6.81 0.73
C LYS A 113 -14.42 8.19 0.22
N TYR A 114 -14.65 8.37 -1.07
CA TYR A 114 -14.77 9.70 -1.68
C TYR A 114 -16.21 10.16 -1.94
N VAL A 115 -17.18 9.25 -1.94
CA VAL A 115 -18.60 9.60 -2.11
C VAL A 115 -19.33 9.59 -0.77
N PHE A 116 -19.11 8.55 0.05
CA PHE A 116 -19.76 8.41 1.36
C PHE A 116 -18.96 9.02 2.51
N GLY A 117 -17.66 9.32 2.31
CA GLY A 117 -16.84 9.95 3.33
C GLY A 117 -16.40 9.01 4.46
N ASN A 118 -16.48 7.70 4.24
CA ASN A 118 -16.08 6.69 5.22
C ASN A 118 -14.55 6.61 5.30
N THR A 119 -13.93 7.61 5.92
CA THR A 119 -12.49 7.62 6.20
C THR A 119 -12.28 7.33 7.68
N LYS A 120 -11.79 6.14 7.98
CA LYS A 120 -11.18 5.88 9.30
C LYS A 120 -9.76 6.39 9.23
N LYS A 121 -9.48 7.55 9.83
CA LYS A 121 -8.09 7.94 10.08
C LYS A 121 -7.64 7.17 11.31
N SER A 122 -6.64 6.30 11.16
CA SER A 122 -5.91 5.82 12.30
C SER A 122 -4.97 6.93 12.78
N ASP A 123 -5.01 7.24 14.06
CA ASP A 123 -4.03 8.11 14.70
C ASP A 123 -2.78 7.25 14.96
N PHE A 124 -1.96 7.09 13.91
CA PHE A 124 -0.75 6.28 13.98
C PHE A 124 0.29 6.96 14.85
N LYS A 125 0.58 6.36 16.00
CA LYS A 125 1.63 6.80 16.91
C LYS A 125 2.69 5.72 17.02
N TYR A 126 3.93 6.12 17.10
CA TYR A 126 5.05 5.24 17.36
C TYR A 126 5.97 5.84 18.41
N GLU A 127 6.68 4.99 19.10
CA GLU A 127 7.68 5.34 20.09
C GLU A 127 9.07 4.93 19.58
N MET A 128 10.01 5.85 19.65
CA MET A 128 11.42 5.53 19.41
C MET A 128 12.11 5.15 20.71
N LEU A 129 12.65 3.95 20.79
CA LEU A 129 13.38 3.45 21.95
C LEU A 129 14.84 3.90 21.85
N LEU A 130 15.20 4.92 22.61
CA LEU A 130 16.48 5.61 22.52
C LEU A 130 17.42 5.31 23.71
N ASP A 131 17.02 4.42 24.60
CA ASP A 131 17.85 3.97 25.73
C ASP A 131 17.67 2.47 25.98
N LEU A 132 18.67 1.84 26.57
CA LEU A 132 18.70 0.39 26.80
C LEU A 132 17.59 -0.10 27.73
N VAL A 133 17.17 0.69 28.70
CA VAL A 133 16.14 0.29 29.65
C VAL A 133 14.82 0.12 28.93
N SER A 134 14.42 1.14 28.15
CA SER A 134 13.20 1.11 27.35
C SER A 134 13.20 -0.04 26.33
N VAL A 135 14.36 -0.30 25.69
CA VAL A 135 14.51 -1.43 24.75
C VAL A 135 14.28 -2.77 25.45
N VAL A 136 14.90 -2.97 26.60
CA VAL A 136 14.78 -4.23 27.37
C VAL A 136 13.34 -4.42 27.86
N GLU A 137 12.71 -3.38 28.40
CA GLU A 137 11.34 -3.44 28.91
C GLU A 137 10.34 -3.78 27.80
N VAL A 138 10.40 -3.07 26.68
CA VAL A 138 9.51 -3.32 25.54
C VAL A 138 9.75 -4.69 24.93
N CYS A 139 11.00 -5.09 24.70
CA CYS A 139 11.31 -6.42 24.15
C CYS A 139 10.85 -7.53 25.09
N LYS A 140 10.97 -7.36 26.41
CA LYS A 140 10.43 -8.29 27.37
C LYS A 140 8.91 -8.40 27.27
N GLU A 141 8.18 -7.28 27.23
CA GLU A 141 6.72 -7.30 27.02
C GLU A 141 6.34 -8.00 25.71
N LEU A 142 7.07 -7.70 24.62
CA LEU A 142 6.84 -8.33 23.32
C LEU A 142 7.18 -9.82 23.29
N SER A 143 8.17 -10.27 24.09
CA SER A 143 8.49 -11.69 24.21
C SER A 143 7.48 -12.48 25.03
N GLU A 144 6.77 -11.83 25.94
CA GLU A 144 5.76 -12.45 26.81
C GLU A 144 4.34 -12.41 26.22
N THR A 145 4.12 -11.64 25.14
CA THR A 145 2.77 -11.50 24.53
C THR A 145 2.44 -12.66 23.58
N ASP A 146 1.16 -13.01 23.51
CA ASP A 146 0.59 -13.91 22.52
C ASP A 146 -0.03 -13.16 21.31
N LEU A 147 0.00 -11.82 21.33
CA LEU A 147 -0.52 -11.00 20.27
C LEU A 147 0.28 -11.19 18.96
N PRO A 148 -0.38 -11.07 17.80
CA PRO A 148 0.33 -10.97 16.54
C PRO A 148 1.29 -9.77 16.54
N LEU A 149 2.54 -10.01 16.16
CA LEU A 149 3.61 -9.04 16.15
C LEU A 149 4.07 -8.78 14.71
N ALA A 150 3.82 -7.60 14.18
CA ALA A 150 4.45 -7.18 12.94
C ALA A 150 5.90 -6.75 13.21
N CYS A 151 6.80 -7.13 12.30
CA CYS A 151 8.20 -6.76 12.35
C CYS A 151 8.69 -6.37 10.96
N ASP A 152 9.49 -5.32 10.90
CA ASP A 152 10.14 -4.84 9.68
C ASP A 152 11.53 -4.29 10.02
N ILE A 153 12.47 -4.35 9.07
CA ILE A 153 13.82 -3.79 9.23
C ILE A 153 14.14 -2.83 8.09
N GLU A 154 14.85 -1.76 8.42
CA GLU A 154 15.51 -0.91 7.44
C GLU A 154 16.99 -1.19 7.43
N THR A 155 17.60 -1.19 6.25
CA THR A 155 19.01 -1.59 6.05
C THR A 155 19.77 -0.56 5.25
N THR A 156 21.10 -0.57 5.35
CA THR A 156 21.97 0.33 4.58
C THR A 156 21.99 0.02 3.08
N GLY A 157 21.49 -1.15 2.68
CA GLY A 157 21.40 -1.59 1.29
C GLY A 157 20.79 -2.98 1.19
N LEU A 158 20.86 -3.60 0.02
CA LEU A 158 20.16 -4.85 -0.27
C LEU A 158 21.02 -6.12 -0.10
N ASN A 159 22.32 -5.97 0.08
CA ASN A 159 23.24 -7.08 0.18
C ASN A 159 23.49 -7.46 1.64
N PHE A 160 22.81 -8.49 2.13
CA PHE A 160 22.90 -8.93 3.52
C PHE A 160 24.34 -9.32 3.97
N LEU A 161 25.27 -9.59 3.04
CA LEU A 161 26.66 -9.91 3.39
C LEU A 161 27.46 -8.65 3.78
N THR A 162 27.21 -7.52 3.13
CA THR A 162 27.97 -6.27 3.30
C THR A 162 27.20 -5.20 4.07
N ASP A 163 25.89 -5.18 3.93
CA ASP A 163 25.02 -4.17 4.53
C ASP A 163 24.57 -4.54 5.94
N THR A 164 24.09 -3.57 6.69
CA THR A 164 23.71 -3.71 8.11
C THR A 164 22.25 -3.28 8.34
N ILE A 165 21.68 -3.70 9.46
CA ILE A 165 20.36 -3.27 9.94
C ILE A 165 20.48 -1.85 10.51
N MET A 166 19.82 -0.86 9.93
CA MET A 166 19.76 0.50 10.48
C MET A 166 18.75 0.62 11.61
N THR A 167 17.54 0.13 11.38
CA THR A 167 16.46 0.15 12.37
C THR A 167 15.69 -1.15 12.35
N ILE A 168 15.04 -1.47 13.45
CA ILE A 168 14.03 -2.53 13.53
C ILE A 168 12.76 -1.94 14.13
N ALA A 169 11.62 -2.27 13.55
CA ALA A 169 10.32 -1.84 13.99
C ALA A 169 9.47 -3.03 14.44
N PHE A 170 8.75 -2.83 15.53
CA PHE A 170 7.76 -3.76 16.05
C PHE A 170 6.40 -3.08 16.17
N SER A 171 5.34 -3.81 15.87
CA SER A 171 3.97 -3.33 15.98
C SER A 171 3.02 -4.41 16.47
N THR A 172 2.18 -4.07 17.42
CA THR A 172 1.08 -4.90 17.91
C THR A 172 -0.18 -4.04 18.02
N SER A 173 -1.30 -4.62 18.45
CA SER A 173 -2.51 -3.84 18.77
C SER A 173 -2.34 -2.90 19.98
N LYS A 174 -1.24 -3.01 20.75
CA LYS A 174 -0.96 -2.17 21.92
C LYS A 174 -0.08 -0.97 21.60
N GLY A 175 0.77 -1.04 20.60
CA GLY A 175 1.69 0.05 20.25
C GLY A 175 2.61 -0.29 19.09
N ASN A 176 3.39 0.72 18.70
CA ASN A 176 4.38 0.65 17.63
C ASN A 176 5.71 1.20 18.16
N TRP A 177 6.78 0.46 17.99
CA TRP A 177 8.10 0.81 18.51
C TRP A 177 9.15 0.70 17.43
N VAL A 178 10.12 1.60 17.47
CA VAL A 178 11.28 1.60 16.55
C VAL A 178 12.56 1.66 17.37
N ILE A 179 13.49 0.77 17.08
CA ILE A 179 14.81 0.72 17.69
C ILE A 179 15.84 1.10 16.62
N PRO A 180 16.55 2.22 16.75
CA PRO A 180 17.66 2.59 15.86
C PRO A 180 18.88 1.76 16.20
N ILE A 181 19.21 0.74 15.41
CA ILE A 181 20.31 -0.19 15.67
C ILE A 181 21.65 0.43 15.23
N PHE A 182 22.02 0.32 13.94
CA PHE A 182 23.23 0.90 13.37
C PHE A 182 22.95 2.15 12.54
N HIS A 183 21.87 2.86 12.85
CA HIS A 183 21.59 4.14 12.22
C HIS A 183 22.65 5.19 12.63
N LYS A 184 22.98 6.12 11.75
CA LYS A 184 24.00 7.18 12.00
C LYS A 184 23.69 8.04 13.24
N ASP A 185 22.40 8.21 13.56
CA ASP A 185 21.91 8.98 14.70
C ASP A 185 21.44 8.05 15.85
N SER A 186 21.86 6.77 15.83
CA SER A 186 21.58 5.85 16.94
C SER A 186 22.29 6.29 18.22
N PRO A 187 21.61 6.26 19.37
CA PRO A 187 22.25 6.54 20.65
C PRO A 187 23.12 5.38 21.15
N PHE A 188 23.01 4.21 20.54
CA PHE A 188 23.69 2.98 20.99
C PHE A 188 25.08 2.87 20.38
N SER A 189 26.05 2.48 21.19
CA SER A 189 27.34 2.03 20.70
C SER A 189 27.19 0.78 19.83
N LYS A 190 28.22 0.44 19.07
CA LYS A 190 28.21 -0.75 18.22
C LYS A 190 28.02 -2.03 19.02
N GLU A 191 28.63 -2.12 20.19
CA GLU A 191 28.53 -3.24 21.12
C GLU A 191 27.13 -3.37 21.72
N GLU A 192 26.52 -2.25 22.10
CA GLU A 192 25.14 -2.22 22.60
C GLU A 192 24.14 -2.63 21.51
N ALA A 193 24.29 -2.10 20.28
CA ALA A 193 23.46 -2.45 19.14
C ALA A 193 23.54 -3.96 18.79
N ASP A 194 24.74 -4.54 18.81
CA ASP A 194 24.93 -5.99 18.62
C ASP A 194 24.28 -6.79 19.76
N SER A 195 24.42 -6.32 21.00
CA SER A 195 23.77 -6.94 22.18
C SER A 195 22.25 -6.87 22.13
N ILE A 196 21.67 -5.75 21.67
CA ILE A 196 20.23 -5.62 21.46
C ILE A 196 19.73 -6.66 20.45
N LEU A 197 20.40 -6.83 19.33
CA LEU A 197 20.03 -7.81 18.30
C LEU A 197 20.12 -9.23 18.83
N ARG A 198 21.27 -9.62 19.41
CA ARG A 198 21.55 -10.99 19.86
C ARG A 198 20.83 -11.37 21.16
N GLY A 199 20.38 -10.40 21.93
CA GLY A 199 19.60 -10.59 23.16
C GLY A 199 18.13 -10.27 22.95
N CYS A 200 17.76 -9.01 23.17
CA CYS A 200 16.37 -8.56 23.22
C CYS A 200 15.55 -8.92 21.95
N VAL A 201 16.08 -8.58 20.78
CA VAL A 201 15.40 -8.87 19.49
C VAL A 201 15.30 -10.36 19.26
N LYS A 202 16.34 -11.11 19.59
CA LYS A 202 16.35 -12.58 19.50
C LYS A 202 15.25 -13.21 20.34
N GLU A 203 15.13 -12.82 21.61
CA GLU A 203 14.07 -13.33 22.50
C GLU A 203 12.66 -13.07 21.94
N VAL A 204 12.42 -11.89 21.39
CA VAL A 204 11.13 -11.53 20.76
C VAL A 204 10.85 -12.39 19.53
N LEU A 205 11.82 -12.51 18.61
CA LEU A 205 11.59 -13.16 17.31
C LEU A 205 11.64 -14.68 17.37
N GLU A 206 12.37 -15.27 18.31
CA GLU A 206 12.46 -16.71 18.48
C GLU A 206 11.39 -17.30 19.43
N ASN A 207 10.56 -16.47 20.07
CA ASN A 207 9.44 -16.97 20.86
C ASN A 207 8.38 -17.64 19.97
N PRO A 208 8.05 -18.93 20.15
CA PRO A 208 7.07 -19.63 19.34
C PRO A 208 5.61 -19.24 19.66
N SER A 209 5.35 -18.61 20.82
CA SER A 209 3.99 -18.34 21.28
C SER A 209 3.29 -17.24 20.47
N ASN A 210 4.01 -16.22 20.01
CA ASN A 210 3.43 -15.16 19.20
C ASN A 210 3.69 -15.39 17.69
N ARG A 211 2.76 -14.91 16.89
CA ARG A 211 2.86 -14.95 15.42
C ARG A 211 3.62 -13.70 14.93
N LYS A 212 4.75 -13.90 14.26
CA LYS A 212 5.48 -12.82 13.60
C LYS A 212 4.90 -12.59 12.21
N ILE A 213 4.56 -11.35 11.91
CA ILE A 213 4.00 -10.93 10.62
C ILE A 213 5.03 -10.06 9.92
N LEU A 214 5.53 -10.51 8.79
CA LEU A 214 6.52 -9.80 7.99
C LEU A 214 6.04 -9.68 6.53
N GLN A 215 6.57 -8.73 5.80
CA GLN A 215 6.31 -8.57 4.36
C GLN A 215 7.56 -8.95 3.57
N ASN A 216 7.52 -10.03 2.77
CA ASN A 216 8.68 -10.55 2.05
C ASN A 216 9.82 -10.96 2.99
N CYS A 217 9.45 -11.67 4.04
CA CYS A 217 10.28 -12.02 5.21
C CYS A 217 11.65 -12.62 4.87
N LYS A 218 11.82 -13.18 3.67
CA LYS A 218 13.09 -13.73 3.20
C LYS A 218 14.21 -12.68 3.19
N PHE A 219 13.88 -11.41 2.98
CA PHE A 219 14.82 -10.31 3.03
C PHE A 219 15.28 -10.08 4.48
N ASP A 220 14.35 -9.84 5.38
CA ASP A 220 14.60 -9.53 6.79
C ASP A 220 15.34 -10.67 7.51
N ILE A 221 14.89 -11.89 7.30
CA ILE A 221 15.49 -13.08 7.93
C ILE A 221 16.96 -13.20 7.57
N LYS A 222 17.38 -12.95 6.32
CA LYS A 222 18.79 -13.00 5.93
C LYS A 222 19.68 -12.05 6.71
N PHE A 223 19.20 -10.83 6.99
CA PHE A 223 19.93 -9.87 7.81
C PHE A 223 19.94 -10.28 9.29
N LEU A 224 18.83 -10.78 9.82
CA LEU A 224 18.72 -11.24 11.20
C LEU A 224 19.63 -12.44 11.48
N LEU A 225 19.78 -13.36 10.54
CA LEU A 225 20.68 -14.52 10.66
C LEU A 225 22.17 -14.12 10.88
N LYS A 226 22.61 -12.96 10.42
CA LYS A 226 23.99 -12.44 10.72
C LYS A 226 24.21 -12.25 12.22
N TYR A 227 23.15 -12.02 12.96
CA TYR A 227 23.17 -11.77 14.41
C TYR A 227 22.70 -13.00 15.20
N ASP A 228 22.68 -14.17 14.55
CA ASP A 228 22.19 -15.43 15.17
C ASP A 228 20.75 -15.33 15.69
N VAL A 229 19.91 -14.55 14.98
CA VAL A 229 18.47 -14.43 15.23
C VAL A 229 17.72 -15.29 14.23
N HIS A 230 16.96 -16.27 14.71
CA HIS A 230 16.23 -17.27 13.92
C HIS A 230 14.72 -17.14 14.14
N PRO A 231 14.03 -16.21 13.46
CA PRO A 231 12.61 -15.98 13.69
C PRO A 231 11.78 -17.25 13.48
N VAL A 232 10.89 -17.53 14.43
CA VAL A 232 9.98 -18.70 14.39
C VAL A 232 8.52 -18.24 14.32
N ASN A 233 7.62 -19.11 13.90
CA ASN A 233 6.19 -18.81 13.72
C ASN A 233 5.96 -17.58 12.82
N VAL A 234 6.69 -17.52 11.69
CA VAL A 234 6.67 -16.37 10.76
C VAL A 234 5.57 -16.54 9.72
N TRP A 235 4.80 -15.47 9.54
CA TRP A 235 3.75 -15.37 8.53
C TRP A 235 4.11 -14.23 7.56
N ASP A 236 4.34 -14.58 6.30
CA ASP A 236 4.71 -13.61 5.25
C ASP A 236 3.45 -13.11 4.53
N THR A 237 3.14 -11.83 4.67
CA THR A 237 1.95 -11.22 4.05
C THR A 237 1.99 -11.26 2.52
N LYS A 238 3.18 -11.28 1.90
CA LYS A 238 3.34 -11.47 0.46
C LYS A 238 2.94 -12.87 0.02
N ILE A 239 3.32 -13.90 0.78
CA ILE A 239 2.93 -15.30 0.52
C ILE A 239 1.45 -15.50 0.81
N MET A 240 0.96 -14.97 1.94
CA MET A 240 -0.46 -15.04 2.31
C MET A 240 -1.36 -14.42 1.23
N ALA A 241 -0.99 -13.25 0.70
CA ALA A 241 -1.71 -12.62 -0.40
C ALA A 241 -1.74 -13.50 -1.66
N HIS A 242 -0.62 -14.17 -1.97
CA HIS A 242 -0.57 -15.10 -3.10
C HIS A 242 -1.45 -16.34 -2.89
N MET A 243 -1.45 -16.91 -1.70
CA MET A 243 -2.30 -18.06 -1.35
C MET A 243 -3.78 -17.72 -1.32
N TYR A 244 -4.13 -16.50 -0.88
CA TYR A 244 -5.51 -16.02 -0.88
C TYR A 244 -6.03 -15.82 -2.32
N ASN A 245 -5.23 -15.17 -3.17
CA ASN A 245 -5.52 -15.01 -4.57
C ASN A 245 -4.23 -14.72 -5.35
N GLU A 246 -3.85 -15.59 -6.28
CA GLU A 246 -2.59 -15.52 -7.04
C GLU A 246 -2.45 -14.25 -7.88
N ILE A 247 -3.57 -13.62 -8.28
CA ILE A 247 -3.59 -12.37 -9.08
C ILE A 247 -3.38 -11.12 -8.25
N LEU A 248 -3.40 -11.19 -6.91
CA LEU A 248 -3.18 -10.03 -6.06
C LEU A 248 -1.77 -9.45 -6.29
N PRO A 249 -1.64 -8.11 -6.21
CA PRO A 249 -0.32 -7.50 -6.14
C PRO A 249 0.42 -8.01 -4.92
N LYS A 250 1.76 -7.98 -4.99
CA LYS A 250 2.62 -8.55 -3.95
C LYS A 250 3.36 -7.48 -3.14
N SER A 251 3.25 -6.19 -3.53
CA SER A 251 3.82 -5.09 -2.74
C SER A 251 2.93 -4.75 -1.57
N LEU A 252 3.53 -4.35 -0.43
CA LEU A 252 2.78 -3.94 0.76
C LEU A 252 1.84 -2.77 0.43
N MET A 253 2.35 -1.75 -0.25
CA MET A 253 1.59 -0.57 -0.66
C MET A 253 0.32 -0.94 -1.45
N ASP A 254 0.43 -1.85 -2.41
CA ASP A 254 -0.73 -2.25 -3.20
C ASP A 254 -1.72 -3.11 -2.40
N LEU A 255 -1.23 -3.91 -1.44
CA LEU A 255 -2.09 -4.66 -0.52
C LEU A 255 -2.83 -3.71 0.42
N VAL A 256 -2.14 -2.68 0.95
CA VAL A 256 -2.78 -1.63 1.77
C VAL A 256 -3.85 -0.90 0.96
N LYS A 257 -3.56 -0.45 -0.26
CA LYS A 257 -4.56 0.17 -1.16
C LYS A 257 -5.80 -0.70 -1.35
N LEU A 258 -5.61 -1.99 -1.38
CA LEU A 258 -6.66 -2.94 -1.69
C LEU A 258 -7.54 -3.26 -0.48
N PHE A 259 -6.93 -3.45 0.68
CA PHE A 259 -7.60 -3.95 1.88
C PHE A 259 -7.84 -2.88 2.93
N PHE A 260 -7.01 -1.83 2.95
CA PHE A 260 -7.00 -0.77 3.96
C PHE A 260 -6.84 0.62 3.29
N PRO A 261 -7.74 0.99 2.36
CA PRO A 261 -7.60 2.25 1.60
C PRO A 261 -7.65 3.49 2.48
N GLU A 262 -8.19 3.40 3.69
CA GLU A 262 -8.21 4.44 4.70
C GLU A 262 -6.83 4.78 5.26
N GLU A 263 -5.89 3.83 5.21
CA GLU A 263 -4.53 4.00 5.74
C GLU A 263 -3.56 4.63 4.73
N LEU A 264 -4.00 4.89 3.50
CA LEU A 264 -3.12 5.41 2.43
C LEU A 264 -2.48 6.76 2.75
N ASP A 265 -3.10 7.56 3.59
CA ASP A 265 -2.60 8.89 3.95
C ASP A 265 -1.45 8.80 4.98
N ASN A 266 -1.13 7.60 5.48
CA ASN A 266 -0.07 7.32 6.43
C ASN A 266 1.22 6.76 5.79
N PHE A 267 1.26 6.61 4.44
CA PHE A 267 2.39 6.08 3.68
C PHE A 267 3.05 7.10 2.77
#